data_ae5861240251d344f54ba248de44329d
#
_entry.id   ae5861240251d344f54ba248de44329d
#
_cell.length_a   1.000
_cell.length_b   1.000
_cell.length_c   1.000
_cell.angle_alpha   90.00
_cell.angle_beta   90.00
_cell.angle_gamma   90.00
#
_symmetry.space_group_name_H-M   'P 1'
#
loop_
_entity.id
_entity.type
_entity.pdbx_description
1 polymer ?
#
loop_
_entity_poly.entity_id
_entity_poly.type
_entity_poly.pdbx_seq_one_letter_code
_entity_poly.pdbx_strand_id
1 'polypeptide(L)'
;WLADFARRGVTGVGLGYMCVGNDDGLPRGPWRRFEEVTGPAPANLNAFAELVWANRELMMCSDAELARKHLVARGIEHRLHTPGKDSPFMLKLAQTGGFASELQVTSAVAAVVGACDGELSVGILIDTVADLLEQDPSSVRDEVFPALRELIGLGVLRRA
;
A
#
# COMPACT_ATOMS: atom_id res chain seq x y z
N TRP A 1 7.00 24.19 31.61
CA TRP A 1 6.59 23.07 30.74
C TRP A 1 6.96 21.74 31.37
N LEU A 2 8.26 21.46 31.62
CA LEU A 2 8.71 20.19 32.18
C LEU A 2 8.09 19.89 33.56
N ALA A 3 7.97 20.88 34.43
CA ALA A 3 7.35 20.72 35.76
C ALA A 3 5.83 20.45 35.66
N ASP A 4 5.17 21.03 34.68
CA ASP A 4 3.75 20.76 34.42
C ASP A 4 3.54 19.35 33.83
N PHE A 5 4.39 18.92 32.91
CA PHE A 5 4.37 17.55 32.37
C PHE A 5 4.61 16.50 33.44
N ALA A 6 5.61 16.73 34.34
CA ALA A 6 5.88 15.85 35.45
C ALA A 6 4.67 15.74 36.40
N ARG A 7 4.04 16.87 36.75
CA ARG A 7 2.83 16.90 37.59
C ARG A 7 1.64 16.14 36.97
N ARG A 8 1.51 16.18 35.63
CA ARG A 8 0.44 15.52 34.88
C ARG A 8 0.77 14.08 34.48
N GLY A 9 1.94 13.56 34.88
CA GLY A 9 2.37 12.21 34.53
C GLY A 9 2.59 12.00 33.03
N VAL A 10 2.94 13.06 32.28
CA VAL A 10 3.22 12.97 30.84
C VAL A 10 4.53 12.25 30.63
N THR A 11 4.48 11.10 29.96
CA THR A 11 5.64 10.24 29.69
C THR A 11 6.22 10.44 28.30
N GLY A 12 5.50 11.11 27.41
CA GLY A 12 5.95 11.36 26.05
C GLY A 12 5.08 12.41 25.31
N VAL A 13 5.60 12.91 24.22
CA VAL A 13 4.91 13.83 23.32
C VAL A 13 4.93 13.23 21.93
N GLY A 14 3.75 13.04 21.35
CA GLY A 14 3.58 12.64 19.95
C GLY A 14 3.44 13.88 19.07
N LEU A 15 4.05 13.82 17.90
CA LEU A 15 3.83 14.77 16.80
C LEU A 15 3.09 14.05 15.69
N GLY A 16 2.20 14.76 15.02
CA GLY A 16 1.42 14.20 13.92
C GLY A 16 1.10 15.24 12.87
N TYR A 17 0.75 14.76 11.70
CA TYR A 17 0.25 15.57 10.59
C TYR A 17 -1.24 15.25 10.40
N MET A 18 -2.02 16.27 10.14
CA MET A 18 -3.43 16.12 9.81
C MET A 18 -3.68 16.75 8.45
N CYS A 19 -4.16 15.95 7.49
CA CYS A 19 -4.61 16.42 6.20
C CYS A 19 -6.14 16.32 6.17
N VAL A 20 -6.80 17.43 5.88
CA VAL A 20 -8.26 17.50 5.76
C VAL A 20 -8.58 18.02 4.38
N GLY A 21 -9.38 17.26 3.63
CA GLY A 21 -9.89 17.67 2.33
C GLY A 21 -11.40 17.80 2.36
N ASN A 22 -11.96 18.60 1.46
CA ASN A 22 -13.39 18.66 1.24
C ASN A 22 -13.84 17.41 0.50
N ASP A 23 -14.96 16.82 0.94
CA ASP A 23 -15.58 15.69 0.27
C ASP A 23 -16.49 16.24 -0.85
N ASP A 24 -15.98 16.29 -2.07
CA ASP A 24 -16.71 16.77 -3.23
C ASP A 24 -17.72 15.74 -3.77
N GLY A 25 -18.44 15.10 -2.87
CA GLY A 25 -19.53 14.17 -3.22
C GLY A 25 -19.06 12.76 -3.60
N LEU A 26 -18.07 12.24 -2.91
CA LEU A 26 -17.67 10.85 -3.05
C LEU A 26 -18.89 9.92 -2.81
N PRO A 27 -19.21 9.02 -3.73
CA PRO A 27 -20.42 8.19 -3.67
C PRO A 27 -20.44 7.23 -2.49
N ARG A 28 -19.35 7.09 -1.75
CA ARG A 28 -19.17 6.14 -0.64
C ARG A 28 -19.02 6.78 0.74
N GLY A 29 -19.23 8.10 0.85
CA GLY A 29 -19.15 8.84 2.11
C GLY A 29 -17.71 9.22 2.50
N PRO A 30 -17.54 9.78 3.71
CA PRO A 30 -16.27 10.33 4.15
C PRO A 30 -15.19 9.25 4.31
N TRP A 31 -14.04 9.49 3.72
CA TRP A 31 -12.87 8.63 3.86
C TRP A 31 -11.98 9.13 5.00
N ARG A 32 -11.46 8.20 5.81
CA ARG A 32 -10.54 8.47 6.91
C ARG A 32 -9.40 7.48 6.86
N ARG A 33 -8.19 7.97 7.10
CA ARG A 33 -7.01 7.14 7.26
C ARG A 33 -6.22 7.60 8.48
N PHE A 34 -5.79 6.66 9.30
CA PHE A 34 -4.89 6.88 10.42
C PHE A 34 -3.68 5.98 10.21
N GLU A 35 -2.51 6.52 10.43
CA GLU A 35 -1.26 5.81 10.27
C GLU A 35 -0.28 6.24 11.35
N GLU A 36 0.35 5.29 12.00
CA GLU A 36 1.43 5.56 12.93
C GLU A 36 2.75 5.54 12.16
N VAL A 37 3.48 6.63 12.23
CA VAL A 37 4.77 6.80 11.55
C VAL A 37 5.87 6.71 12.60
N THR A 38 6.63 5.62 12.56
CA THR A 38 7.73 5.37 13.49
C THR A 38 9.09 5.88 12.99
N GLY A 39 9.15 6.28 11.72
CA GLY A 39 10.35 6.81 11.06
C GLY A 39 10.32 8.33 10.87
N PRO A 40 11.36 8.89 10.25
CA PRO A 40 11.40 10.31 9.91
C PRO A 40 10.31 10.65 8.88
N ALA A 41 9.74 11.85 9.01
CA ALA A 41 8.79 12.34 8.01
C ALA A 41 9.48 12.45 6.64
N PRO A 42 8.79 12.06 5.55
CA PRO A 42 9.34 12.18 4.20
C PRO A 42 9.55 13.64 3.83
N ALA A 43 10.61 13.93 3.06
CA ALA A 43 10.92 15.27 2.59
C ALA A 43 9.77 15.89 1.78
N ASN A 44 8.97 15.08 1.09
CA ASN A 44 7.85 15.49 0.24
C ASN A 44 6.51 15.00 0.79
N LEU A 45 6.24 15.29 2.07
CA LEU A 45 5.00 14.86 2.74
C LEU A 45 3.73 15.33 2.02
N ASN A 46 3.73 16.55 1.48
CA ASN A 46 2.61 17.10 0.71
C ASN A 46 2.31 16.25 -0.54
N ALA A 47 3.32 15.91 -1.33
CA ALA A 47 3.14 15.07 -2.52
C ALA A 47 2.65 13.66 -2.17
N PHE A 48 3.12 13.10 -1.05
CA PHE A 48 2.63 11.84 -0.54
C PHE A 48 1.15 11.95 -0.13
N ALA A 49 0.77 12.98 0.62
CA ALA A 49 -0.61 13.20 1.05
C ALA A 49 -1.56 13.39 -0.14
N GLU A 50 -1.17 14.18 -1.14
CA GLU A 50 -1.93 14.37 -2.38
C GLU A 50 -2.14 13.05 -3.13
N LEU A 51 -1.11 12.23 -3.21
CA LEU A 51 -1.17 10.93 -3.86
C LEU A 51 -2.10 9.95 -3.14
N VAL A 52 -1.99 9.87 -1.83
CA VAL A 52 -2.88 9.03 -1.00
C VAL A 52 -4.33 9.52 -1.11
N TRP A 53 -4.53 10.84 -1.13
CA TRP A 53 -5.86 11.42 -1.35
C TRP A 53 -6.42 11.09 -2.73
N ALA A 54 -5.62 11.16 -3.79
CA ALA A 54 -6.02 10.77 -5.14
C ALA A 54 -6.42 9.29 -5.24
N ASN A 55 -5.78 8.42 -4.46
CA ASN A 55 -6.05 6.98 -4.44
C ASN A 55 -7.27 6.59 -3.58
N ARG A 56 -7.92 7.51 -2.87
CA ARG A 56 -9.00 7.19 -1.92
C ARG A 56 -10.16 6.40 -2.54
N GLU A 57 -10.52 6.68 -3.80
CA GLU A 57 -11.55 5.93 -4.51
C GLU A 57 -11.17 4.47 -4.73
N LEU A 58 -9.90 4.21 -5.10
CA LEU A 58 -9.39 2.85 -5.25
C LEU A 58 -9.41 2.08 -3.94
N MET A 59 -9.12 2.74 -2.83
CA MET A 59 -9.15 2.12 -1.51
C MET A 59 -10.58 1.78 -1.05
N MET A 60 -11.58 2.54 -1.50
CA MET A 60 -12.98 2.37 -1.12
C MET A 60 -13.76 1.45 -2.06
N CYS A 61 -13.25 1.13 -3.24
CA CYS A 61 -13.95 0.29 -4.21
C CYS A 61 -13.98 -1.18 -3.74
N SER A 62 -14.98 -1.95 -4.19
CA SER A 62 -15.05 -3.39 -3.94
C SER A 62 -13.94 -4.14 -4.69
N ASP A 63 -13.67 -5.39 -4.30
CA ASP A 63 -12.69 -6.22 -5.00
C ASP A 63 -13.08 -6.47 -6.46
N ALA A 64 -14.39 -6.64 -6.73
CA ALA A 64 -14.89 -6.77 -8.10
C ALA A 64 -14.67 -5.52 -8.95
N GLU A 65 -14.71 -4.34 -8.34
CA GLU A 65 -14.40 -3.08 -9.03
C GLU A 65 -12.89 -2.89 -9.17
N LEU A 66 -12.12 -3.25 -8.15
CA LEU A 66 -10.66 -3.19 -8.19
C LEU A 66 -10.09 -4.14 -9.25
N ALA A 67 -10.67 -5.33 -9.39
CA ALA A 67 -10.29 -6.30 -10.42
C ALA A 67 -10.39 -5.74 -11.85
N ARG A 68 -11.27 -4.77 -12.09
CA ARG A 68 -11.45 -4.12 -13.41
C ARG A 68 -10.51 -2.94 -13.64
N LYS A 69 -9.75 -2.53 -12.62
CA LYS A 69 -8.85 -1.39 -12.73
C LYS A 69 -7.52 -1.79 -13.35
N HIS A 70 -6.94 -0.85 -14.07
CA HIS A 70 -5.58 -0.91 -14.56
C HIS A 70 -4.72 -0.11 -13.59
N LEU A 71 -3.71 -0.74 -13.03
CA LEU A 71 -2.84 -0.13 -12.03
C LEU A 71 -1.41 -0.05 -12.53
N VAL A 72 -0.71 0.99 -12.09
CA VAL A 72 0.73 1.16 -12.35
C VAL A 72 1.48 1.17 -11.02
N ALA A 73 2.50 0.33 -10.92
CA ALA A 73 3.42 0.33 -9.79
C ALA A 73 4.52 1.39 -9.99
N ARG A 74 4.73 2.24 -9.00
CA ARG A 74 5.75 3.29 -8.99
C ARG A 74 6.42 3.41 -7.63
N GLY A 75 7.72 3.69 -7.65
CA GLY A 75 8.46 3.93 -6.41
C GLY A 75 8.50 2.71 -5.49
N ILE A 76 8.74 1.53 -6.05
CA ILE A 76 8.80 0.27 -5.33
C ILE A 76 10.04 -0.52 -5.74
N GLU A 77 10.66 -1.18 -4.79
CA GLU A 77 11.75 -2.14 -4.98
C GLU A 77 11.34 -3.51 -4.49
N HIS A 78 11.69 -4.53 -5.25
CA HIS A 78 11.58 -5.92 -4.84
C HIS A 78 12.86 -6.33 -4.10
N ARG A 79 12.74 -6.74 -2.84
CA ARG A 79 13.83 -7.22 -2.02
C ARG A 79 13.67 -8.71 -1.75
N LEU A 80 14.68 -9.48 -2.13
CA LEU A 80 14.71 -10.92 -1.96
C LEU A 80 15.77 -11.27 -0.92
N HIS A 81 15.39 -12.07 0.07
CA HIS A 81 16.29 -12.58 1.10
C HIS A 81 16.50 -14.07 0.90
N THR A 82 17.75 -14.47 0.60
CA THR A 82 18.14 -15.85 0.30
C THR A 82 19.32 -16.35 1.15
N PRO A 83 19.32 -16.21 2.49
CA PRO A 83 20.46 -16.60 3.30
C PRO A 83 20.70 -18.11 3.23
N GLY A 84 21.70 -18.52 2.45
CA GLY A 84 22.14 -19.91 2.32
C GLY A 84 21.15 -20.85 1.65
N LYS A 85 20.25 -20.33 0.82
CA LYS A 85 19.25 -21.12 0.06
C LYS A 85 19.28 -20.76 -1.42
N ASP A 86 18.91 -21.72 -2.26
CA ASP A 86 18.85 -21.56 -3.72
C ASP A 86 17.63 -20.70 -4.15
N SER A 87 16.60 -20.61 -3.32
CA SER A 87 15.41 -19.82 -3.56
C SER A 87 15.17 -18.80 -2.43
N PRO A 88 14.59 -17.62 -2.73
CA PRO A 88 14.23 -16.67 -1.71
C PRO A 88 13.21 -17.27 -0.74
N PHE A 89 13.48 -17.14 0.58
CA PHE A 89 12.52 -17.55 1.59
C PHE A 89 11.67 -16.37 2.09
N MET A 90 12.06 -15.14 1.76
CA MET A 90 11.34 -13.93 2.12
C MET A 90 11.37 -12.94 0.98
N LEU A 91 10.20 -12.50 0.55
CA LEU A 91 10.01 -11.44 -0.43
C LEU A 91 9.48 -10.20 0.28
N LYS A 92 10.05 -9.06 0.00
CA LYS A 92 9.58 -7.77 0.48
C LYS A 92 9.41 -6.80 -0.67
N LEU A 93 8.36 -6.01 -0.60
CA LEU A 93 8.15 -4.82 -1.41
C LEU A 93 8.52 -3.61 -0.56
N ALA A 94 9.52 -2.85 -0.98
CA ALA A 94 10.00 -1.67 -0.27
C ALA A 94 9.63 -0.41 -1.05
N GLN A 95 8.99 0.53 -0.37
CA GLN A 95 8.68 1.84 -0.92
C GLN A 95 9.96 2.68 -1.01
N THR A 96 10.28 3.25 -2.19
CA THR A 96 11.47 4.09 -2.39
C THR A 96 11.26 5.55 -1.99
N GLY A 97 10.04 5.93 -1.60
CA GLY A 97 9.66 7.27 -1.16
C GLY A 97 8.64 7.20 -0.02
N GLY A 98 7.90 8.28 0.22
CA GLY A 98 6.92 8.33 1.29
C GLY A 98 7.54 8.02 2.66
N PHE A 99 6.95 7.13 3.42
CA PHE A 99 7.44 6.71 4.74
C PHE A 99 8.44 5.54 4.68
N ALA A 100 8.95 5.18 3.49
CA ALA A 100 9.88 4.07 3.28
C ALA A 100 9.38 2.74 3.87
N SER A 101 8.08 2.51 3.78
CA SER A 101 7.42 1.31 4.30
C SER A 101 7.88 0.06 3.55
N GLU A 102 7.96 -1.05 4.28
CA GLU A 102 8.24 -2.37 3.72
C GLU A 102 7.06 -3.30 3.98
N LEU A 103 6.63 -4.02 2.96
CA LEU A 103 5.59 -5.04 3.05
C LEU A 103 6.20 -6.40 2.71
N GLN A 104 6.10 -7.35 3.64
CA GLN A 104 6.42 -8.74 3.33
C GLN A 104 5.28 -9.35 2.53
N VAL A 105 5.61 -9.98 1.42
CA VAL A 105 4.64 -10.49 0.46
C VAL A 105 4.97 -11.91 0.01
N THR A 106 4.00 -12.56 -0.56
CA THR A 106 4.18 -13.85 -1.22
C THR A 106 4.62 -13.68 -2.67
N SER A 107 4.94 -14.79 -3.31
CA SER A 107 5.31 -14.81 -4.73
C SER A 107 4.16 -14.33 -5.62
N ALA A 108 2.91 -14.67 -5.27
CA ALA A 108 1.73 -14.24 -6.03
C ALA A 108 1.56 -12.71 -6.00
N VAL A 109 1.63 -12.12 -4.80
CA VAL A 109 1.55 -10.65 -4.64
C VAL A 109 2.69 -9.96 -5.38
N ALA A 110 3.93 -10.45 -5.22
CA ALA A 110 5.09 -9.86 -5.89
C ALA A 110 4.98 -9.93 -7.42
N ALA A 111 4.48 -11.03 -7.96
CA ALA A 111 4.28 -11.21 -9.39
C ALA A 111 3.19 -10.27 -9.94
N VAL A 112 2.02 -10.21 -9.28
CA VAL A 112 0.94 -9.30 -9.69
C VAL A 112 1.40 -7.84 -9.64
N VAL A 113 2.06 -7.42 -8.56
CA VAL A 113 2.55 -6.04 -8.43
C VAL A 113 3.63 -5.73 -9.46
N GLY A 114 4.53 -6.68 -9.73
CA GLY A 114 5.56 -6.54 -10.75
C GLY A 114 5.01 -6.39 -12.18
N ALA A 115 3.83 -6.95 -12.43
CA ALA A 115 3.14 -6.85 -13.71
C ALA A 115 2.15 -5.66 -13.82
N CYS A 116 2.04 -4.84 -12.75
CA CYS A 116 1.19 -3.63 -12.77
C CYS A 116 1.88 -2.50 -13.54
N ASP A 117 1.83 -2.55 -14.87
CA ASP A 117 2.33 -1.54 -15.82
C ASP A 117 1.22 -0.66 -16.42
N GLY A 118 -0.05 -0.99 -16.16
CA GLY A 118 -1.23 -0.31 -16.67
C GLY A 118 -1.85 -0.94 -17.91
N GLU A 119 -1.24 -1.95 -18.51
CA GLU A 119 -1.74 -2.58 -19.74
C GLU A 119 -2.89 -3.56 -19.46
N LEU A 120 -2.78 -4.37 -18.42
CA LEU A 120 -3.78 -5.36 -18.04
C LEU A 120 -4.56 -4.95 -16.79
N SER A 121 -5.80 -5.42 -16.69
CA SER A 121 -6.59 -5.23 -15.49
C SER A 121 -6.08 -6.15 -14.37
N VAL A 122 -6.26 -5.71 -13.11
CA VAL A 122 -5.87 -6.47 -11.91
C VAL A 122 -6.43 -7.89 -11.94
N GLY A 123 -7.67 -8.08 -12.36
CA GLY A 123 -8.30 -9.41 -12.42
C GLY A 123 -7.58 -10.34 -13.39
N ILE A 124 -7.21 -9.85 -14.58
CA ILE A 124 -6.46 -10.64 -15.57
C ILE A 124 -5.07 -10.99 -15.02
N LEU A 125 -4.40 -10.04 -14.36
CA LEU A 125 -3.09 -10.30 -13.76
C LEU A 125 -3.18 -11.38 -12.68
N ILE A 126 -4.19 -11.34 -11.80
CA ILE A 126 -4.39 -12.34 -10.75
C ILE A 126 -4.64 -13.72 -11.37
N ASP A 127 -5.52 -13.81 -12.36
CA ASP A 127 -5.85 -15.09 -13.01
C ASP A 127 -4.62 -15.67 -13.72
N THR A 128 -3.85 -14.84 -14.42
CA THR A 128 -2.60 -15.25 -15.08
C THR A 128 -1.55 -15.73 -14.08
N VAL A 129 -1.39 -15.04 -12.95
CA VAL A 129 -0.44 -15.43 -11.91
C VAL A 129 -0.88 -16.73 -11.21
N ALA A 130 -2.19 -16.91 -10.98
CA ALA A 130 -2.73 -18.14 -10.43
C ALA A 130 -2.42 -19.35 -11.34
N ASP A 131 -2.61 -19.20 -12.64
CA ASP A 131 -2.28 -20.23 -13.63
C ASP A 131 -0.77 -20.55 -13.64
N LEU A 132 0.09 -19.51 -13.62
CA LEU A 132 1.55 -19.67 -13.62
C LEU A 132 2.07 -20.35 -12.37
N LEU A 133 1.43 -20.14 -11.23
CA LEU A 133 1.82 -20.70 -9.93
C LEU A 133 1.09 -22.03 -9.64
N GLU A 134 0.22 -22.50 -10.55
CA GLU A 134 -0.64 -23.67 -10.38
C GLU A 134 -1.46 -23.61 -9.07
N GLN A 135 -1.98 -22.41 -8.76
CA GLN A 135 -2.77 -22.14 -7.56
C GLN A 135 -4.23 -21.87 -7.92
N ASP A 136 -5.13 -22.08 -6.95
CA ASP A 136 -6.53 -21.73 -7.11
C ASP A 136 -6.72 -20.20 -7.19
N PRO A 137 -7.39 -19.68 -8.24
CA PRO A 137 -7.57 -18.24 -8.43
C PRO A 137 -8.29 -17.55 -7.27
N SER A 138 -9.19 -18.23 -6.55
CA SER A 138 -9.88 -17.63 -5.40
C SER A 138 -8.90 -17.42 -4.23
N SER A 139 -8.01 -18.38 -3.98
CA SER A 139 -6.97 -18.28 -2.96
C SER A 139 -6.01 -17.13 -3.25
N VAL A 140 -5.59 -17.00 -4.52
CA VAL A 140 -4.73 -15.88 -4.96
C VAL A 140 -5.43 -14.53 -4.79
N ARG A 141 -6.73 -14.44 -5.09
CA ARG A 141 -7.52 -13.22 -4.87
C ARG A 141 -7.59 -12.82 -3.41
N ASP A 142 -7.87 -13.76 -2.53
CA ASP A 142 -7.98 -13.51 -1.07
C ASP A 142 -6.67 -12.98 -0.49
N GLU A 143 -5.55 -13.36 -1.06
CA GLU A 143 -4.22 -12.92 -0.68
C GLU A 143 -3.84 -11.57 -1.32
N VAL A 144 -4.09 -11.41 -2.62
CA VAL A 144 -3.62 -10.27 -3.41
C VAL A 144 -4.40 -9.00 -3.11
N PHE A 145 -5.75 -9.04 -3.01
CA PHE A 145 -6.54 -7.82 -2.82
C PHE A 145 -6.19 -7.04 -1.54
N PRO A 146 -6.00 -7.65 -0.37
CA PRO A 146 -5.55 -6.92 0.82
C PRO A 146 -4.20 -6.23 0.61
N ALA A 147 -3.23 -6.93 0.01
CA ALA A 147 -1.90 -6.38 -0.28
C ALA A 147 -1.96 -5.22 -1.28
N LEU A 148 -2.77 -5.34 -2.34
CA LEU A 148 -2.98 -4.23 -3.29
C LEU A 148 -3.56 -3.00 -2.59
N ARG A 149 -4.54 -3.17 -1.69
CA ARG A 149 -5.12 -2.03 -0.92
C ARG A 149 -4.08 -1.35 -0.06
N GLU A 150 -3.22 -2.11 0.60
CA GLU A 150 -2.13 -1.55 1.38
C GLU A 150 -1.17 -0.75 0.49
N LEU A 151 -0.74 -1.30 -0.64
CA LEU A 151 0.14 -0.63 -1.60
C LEU A 151 -0.51 0.59 -2.28
N ILE A 152 -1.81 0.56 -2.55
CA ILE A 152 -2.59 1.73 -2.99
C ILE A 152 -2.56 2.81 -1.91
N GLY A 153 -2.77 2.42 -0.66
CA GLY A 153 -2.69 3.31 0.49
C GLY A 153 -1.30 3.92 0.69
N LEU A 154 -0.24 3.19 0.41
CA LEU A 154 1.13 3.71 0.42
C LEU A 154 1.46 4.57 -0.82
N GLY A 155 0.54 4.70 -1.77
CA GLY A 155 0.76 5.47 -2.99
C GLY A 155 1.72 4.80 -3.99
N VAL A 156 2.05 3.53 -3.77
CA VAL A 156 2.89 2.72 -4.65
C VAL A 156 2.12 2.29 -5.89
N LEU A 157 0.89 1.84 -5.70
CA LEU A 157 -0.03 1.52 -6.79
C LEU A 157 -0.97 2.70 -7.06
N ARG A 158 -1.15 3.01 -8.33
CA ARG A 158 -2.00 4.12 -8.81
C ARG A 158 -2.82 3.64 -9.99
N ARG A 159 -3.89 4.35 -10.27
CA ARG A 159 -4.62 4.17 -11.52
C ARG A 159 -3.73 4.56 -12.71
N ALA A 160 -3.77 3.74 -13.77
CA ALA A 160 -3.12 4.00 -15.06
C ALA A 160 -3.75 5.19 -15.78
#